data_221c114be1015a4c59729802cbc93919
#
_entry.id   221c114be1015a4c59729802cbc93919
#
_cell.length_a   1.000
_cell.length_b   1.000
_cell.length_c   1.000
_cell.angle_alpha   90.00
_cell.angle_beta   90.00
_cell.angle_gamma   90.00
#
_symmetry.space_group_name_H-M   'P 1'
#
loop_
_entity.id
_entity.type
_entity.pdbx_description
1 polymer ?
#
loop_
_entity_poly.entity_id
_entity_poly.type
_entity_poly.pdbx_seq_one_letter_code
_entity_poly.pdbx_strand_id
1 'polypeptide(L)'
;MPWEDDLNNKVPPQETETPEAKVGEPLLQWTDGCLDIHFINSGRGECAFYILPDGTTLLVGAGEIVVTDGTGVPQKPDASTRPYIVDAKYIRHFLPQGSSAVDWCAPSHFHIDHIGSIDAAAETSPNGYRLTGLMALYDEVPFSRVLDRGYPNYGDD
;
A
#
# COMPACT_ATOMS: atom_id res chain seq x y z
N MET A 1 14.67 -9.69 -33.08
CA MET A 1 14.84 -10.03 -31.65
C MET A 1 13.58 -10.74 -31.17
N PRO A 2 13.63 -11.79 -30.33
CA PRO A 2 12.44 -12.61 -30.02
C PRO A 2 11.28 -11.90 -29.34
N TRP A 3 11.48 -10.70 -28.80
CA TRP A 3 10.42 -9.92 -28.10
C TRP A 3 9.55 -9.07 -29.04
N GLU A 4 9.96 -8.85 -30.30
CA GLU A 4 9.18 -8.07 -31.26
C GLU A 4 7.98 -8.86 -31.82
N ASP A 5 8.07 -10.19 -31.84
CA ASP A 5 6.98 -11.06 -32.30
C ASP A 5 5.84 -11.18 -31.28
N ASP A 6 6.15 -11.01 -29.98
CA ASP A 6 5.15 -11.06 -28.90
C ASP A 6 4.24 -9.81 -28.85
N LEU A 7 4.73 -8.67 -29.38
CA LEU A 7 3.94 -7.44 -29.40
C LEU A 7 2.83 -7.46 -30.46
N ASN A 8 2.95 -8.30 -31.48
CA ASN A 8 1.97 -8.42 -32.56
C ASN A 8 0.87 -9.46 -32.30
N ASN A 9 1.03 -10.27 -31.26
CA ASN A 9 0.06 -11.31 -30.89
C ASN A 9 -0.80 -10.88 -29.71
N LYS A 10 -1.19 -9.59 -29.68
CA LYS A 10 -2.11 -9.08 -28.66
C LYS A 10 -3.48 -9.72 -28.89
N VAL A 11 -3.82 -10.63 -27.99
CA VAL A 11 -5.23 -10.96 -27.76
C VAL A 11 -5.93 -9.63 -27.45
N PRO A 12 -6.95 -9.22 -28.23
CA PRO A 12 -7.66 -8.00 -27.90
C PRO A 12 -8.17 -8.11 -26.46
N PRO A 13 -8.07 -7.03 -25.67
CA PRO A 13 -8.60 -7.06 -24.30
C PRO A 13 -10.06 -7.49 -24.39
N GLN A 14 -10.44 -8.55 -23.68
CA GLN A 14 -11.84 -8.83 -23.45
C GLN A 14 -12.37 -7.62 -22.69
N GLU A 15 -13.35 -6.94 -23.28
CA GLU A 15 -14.14 -5.94 -22.55
C GLU A 15 -14.92 -6.69 -21.45
N THR A 16 -14.30 -6.84 -20.29
CA THR A 16 -15.03 -7.20 -19.08
C THR A 16 -15.80 -5.95 -18.68
N GLU A 17 -17.13 -6.04 -18.63
CA GLU A 17 -17.93 -4.97 -18.05
C GLU A 17 -17.45 -4.75 -16.60
N THR A 18 -16.71 -3.67 -16.41
CA THR A 18 -16.27 -3.27 -15.06
C THR A 18 -17.52 -2.87 -14.29
N PRO A 19 -17.84 -3.48 -13.16
CA PRO A 19 -19.00 -3.08 -12.38
C PRO A 19 -18.89 -1.61 -12.00
N GLU A 20 -19.94 -0.84 -12.27
CA GLU A 20 -19.94 0.61 -12.01
C GLU A 20 -20.09 0.87 -10.50
N ALA A 21 -19.15 1.60 -9.89
CA ALA A 21 -19.26 2.04 -8.50
C ALA A 21 -20.40 3.07 -8.39
N LYS A 22 -21.27 2.92 -7.39
CA LYS A 22 -22.39 3.83 -7.15
C LYS A 22 -22.15 4.68 -5.93
N VAL A 23 -22.47 5.98 -6.04
CA VAL A 23 -22.34 6.92 -4.91
C VAL A 23 -23.24 6.47 -3.75
N GLY A 24 -22.64 6.36 -2.55
CA GLY A 24 -23.34 5.95 -1.32
C GLY A 24 -23.40 4.43 -1.08
N GLU A 25 -22.86 3.62 -1.99
CA GLU A 25 -22.67 2.18 -1.81
C GLU A 25 -21.19 1.86 -1.47
N PRO A 26 -20.91 0.74 -0.79
CA PRO A 26 -19.55 0.29 -0.59
C PRO A 26 -18.83 0.10 -1.92
N LEU A 27 -17.52 0.37 -1.95
CA LEU A 27 -16.69 0.05 -3.11
C LEU A 27 -16.73 -1.46 -3.37
N LEU A 28 -16.73 -1.80 -4.66
CA LEU A 28 -16.74 -3.19 -5.09
C LEU A 28 -15.40 -3.86 -4.74
N GLN A 29 -15.47 -5.14 -4.49
CA GLN A 29 -14.28 -5.97 -4.33
C GLN A 29 -13.64 -6.20 -5.70
N TRP A 30 -12.31 -6.36 -5.71
CA TRP A 30 -11.56 -6.71 -6.91
C TRP A 30 -12.13 -7.95 -7.60
N THR A 31 -12.08 -7.94 -8.92
CA THR A 31 -12.49 -9.05 -9.78
C THR A 31 -11.33 -9.48 -10.68
N ASP A 32 -11.22 -10.77 -10.92
CA ASP A 32 -10.20 -11.36 -11.80
C ASP A 32 -10.11 -10.65 -13.16
N GLY A 33 -8.90 -10.37 -13.60
CA GLY A 33 -8.62 -9.64 -14.84
C GLY A 33 -8.65 -8.11 -14.72
N CYS A 34 -9.07 -7.54 -13.57
CA CYS A 34 -9.10 -6.10 -13.35
C CYS A 34 -7.85 -5.62 -12.61
N LEU A 35 -7.41 -4.40 -12.93
CA LEU A 35 -6.41 -3.67 -12.16
C LEU A 35 -7.12 -2.70 -11.22
N ASP A 36 -6.99 -2.92 -9.90
CA ASP A 36 -7.45 -1.96 -8.91
C ASP A 36 -6.29 -1.13 -8.38
N ILE A 37 -6.51 0.17 -8.25
CA ILE A 37 -5.54 1.12 -7.70
C ILE A 37 -6.21 1.93 -6.60
N HIS A 38 -5.73 1.76 -5.38
CA HIS A 38 -6.24 2.45 -4.20
C HIS A 38 -5.22 3.44 -3.68
N PHE A 39 -5.54 4.73 -3.72
CA PHE A 39 -4.77 5.76 -3.02
C PHE A 39 -5.41 5.99 -1.67
N ILE A 40 -4.74 5.53 -0.60
CA ILE A 40 -5.26 5.58 0.76
C ILE A 40 -4.83 6.90 1.40
N ASN A 41 -5.78 7.64 1.94
CA ASN A 41 -5.49 8.88 2.64
C ASN A 41 -5.05 8.59 4.08
N SER A 42 -3.75 8.43 4.28
CA SER A 42 -3.12 8.26 5.59
C SER A 42 -2.84 9.60 6.32
N GLY A 43 -3.35 10.72 5.79
CA GLY A 43 -3.06 12.06 6.25
C GLY A 43 -1.93 12.69 5.42
N ARG A 44 -0.70 12.68 5.91
CA ARG A 44 0.48 13.11 5.15
C ARG A 44 1.41 11.92 4.96
N GLY A 45 1.49 11.45 3.75
CA GLY A 45 2.31 10.32 3.37
C GLY A 45 1.75 9.59 2.16
N GLU A 46 2.56 8.77 1.55
CA GLU A 46 2.17 7.90 0.46
C GLU A 46 1.67 6.57 1.02
N CYS A 47 0.50 6.16 0.59
CA CYS A 47 0.02 4.79 0.76
C CYS A 47 -0.82 4.43 -0.46
N ALA A 48 -0.23 3.65 -1.37
CA ALA A 48 -0.92 3.18 -2.56
C ALA A 48 -0.93 1.66 -2.60
N PHE A 49 -2.13 1.09 -2.71
CA PHE A 49 -2.34 -0.35 -2.76
C PHE A 49 -2.88 -0.75 -4.13
N TYR A 50 -2.27 -1.74 -4.73
CA TYR A 50 -2.60 -2.24 -6.07
C TYR A 50 -2.99 -3.69 -5.99
N ILE A 51 -4.01 -4.06 -6.77
CA ILE A 51 -4.36 -5.45 -7.04
C ILE A 51 -4.28 -5.64 -8.55
N LEU A 52 -3.31 -6.44 -8.98
CA LEU A 52 -3.04 -6.69 -10.39
C LEU A 52 -4.09 -7.64 -10.99
N PRO A 53 -4.19 -7.71 -12.33
CA PRO A 53 -5.20 -8.54 -13.00
C PRO A 53 -5.19 -10.03 -12.64
N ASP A 54 -4.06 -10.54 -12.14
CA ASP A 54 -3.90 -11.93 -11.67
C ASP A 54 -4.12 -12.11 -10.16
N GLY A 55 -4.54 -11.04 -9.47
CA GLY A 55 -4.71 -11.02 -8.03
C GLY A 55 -3.44 -10.76 -7.23
N THR A 56 -2.28 -10.62 -7.87
CA THR A 56 -1.04 -10.22 -7.19
C THR A 56 -1.21 -8.84 -6.58
N THR A 57 -0.78 -8.68 -5.34
CA THR A 57 -0.94 -7.43 -4.58
C THR A 57 0.39 -6.72 -4.38
N LEU A 58 0.37 -5.38 -4.52
CA LEU A 58 1.54 -4.52 -4.32
C LEU A 58 1.15 -3.33 -3.45
N LEU A 59 1.95 -3.07 -2.42
CA LEU A 59 1.87 -1.87 -1.60
C LEU A 59 3.06 -0.97 -1.89
N VAL A 60 2.80 0.31 -2.15
CA VAL A 60 3.82 1.34 -2.32
C VAL A 60 3.68 2.36 -1.21
N GLY A 61 4.68 2.44 -0.35
CA GLY A 61 4.68 3.31 0.81
C GLY A 61 3.69 2.92 1.91
N ALA A 62 3.90 3.45 3.08
CA ALA A 62 2.98 3.54 4.22
C ALA A 62 3.51 4.64 5.14
N GLY A 63 3.52 5.86 4.63
CA GLY A 63 4.03 7.02 5.35
C GLY A 63 3.17 7.36 6.56
N GLU A 64 3.82 7.68 7.64
CA GLU A 64 3.15 8.18 8.84
C GLU A 64 3.91 9.38 9.38
N ILE A 65 3.37 10.58 9.14
CA ILE A 65 3.89 11.82 9.74
C ILE A 65 2.93 12.25 10.83
N VAL A 66 3.44 12.30 12.04
CA VAL A 66 2.73 12.98 13.14
C VAL A 66 2.89 14.49 12.94
N VAL A 67 1.88 15.10 12.34
CA VAL A 67 1.90 16.53 12.04
C VAL A 67 1.42 17.31 13.26
N THR A 68 2.36 17.95 13.95
CA THR A 68 2.07 18.85 15.07
C THR A 68 1.99 20.32 14.65
N ASP A 69 2.43 20.64 13.43
CA ASP A 69 2.60 22.01 12.94
C ASP A 69 1.46 22.52 12.03
N GLY A 70 0.42 21.69 11.81
CA GLY A 70 -0.74 22.06 11.00
C GLY A 70 -0.50 22.05 9.48
N THR A 71 0.66 21.60 9.00
CA THR A 71 0.98 21.54 7.55
C THR A 71 0.46 20.29 6.85
N GLY A 72 -0.04 19.32 7.61
CA GLY A 72 -0.56 18.06 7.06
C GLY A 72 -2.02 18.12 6.67
N VAL A 73 -2.43 17.25 5.77
CA VAL A 73 -3.84 17.00 5.49
C VAL A 73 -4.42 16.24 6.68
N PRO A 74 -5.58 16.67 7.24
CA PRO A 74 -6.21 15.95 8.34
C PRO A 74 -6.53 14.51 7.95
N GLN A 75 -6.25 13.58 8.86
CA GLN A 75 -6.65 12.19 8.71
C GLN A 75 -8.18 12.06 8.56
N LYS A 76 -8.62 11.03 7.87
CA LYS A 76 -10.02 10.69 7.71
C LYS A 76 -10.31 9.33 8.38
N PRO A 77 -11.45 9.20 9.07
CA PRO A 77 -12.46 10.24 9.37
C PRO A 77 -11.98 11.29 10.38
N ASP A 78 -11.00 10.96 11.22
CA ASP A 78 -10.41 11.82 12.25
C ASP A 78 -9.03 11.28 12.69
N ALA A 79 -8.36 11.95 13.60
CA ALA A 79 -7.03 11.58 14.09
C ALA A 79 -7.05 10.68 15.36
N SER A 80 -8.16 10.02 15.66
CA SER A 80 -8.28 9.14 16.84
C SER A 80 -7.56 7.81 16.67
N THR A 81 -7.25 7.42 15.44
CA THR A 81 -6.60 6.15 15.09
C THR A 81 -5.30 6.44 14.33
N ARG A 82 -4.25 5.68 14.64
CA ARG A 82 -2.96 5.80 13.93
C ARG A 82 -3.14 5.48 12.45
N PRO A 83 -2.42 6.16 11.53
CA PRO A 83 -2.50 5.95 10.10
C PRO A 83 -2.37 4.49 9.69
N TYR A 84 -1.34 3.79 10.15
CA TYR A 84 -1.10 2.39 9.80
C TYR A 84 -2.27 1.45 10.15
N ILE A 85 -3.04 1.75 11.21
CA ILE A 85 -4.22 0.96 11.59
C ILE A 85 -5.36 1.17 10.58
N VAL A 86 -5.52 2.41 10.11
CA VAL A 86 -6.51 2.74 9.08
C VAL A 86 -6.14 2.04 7.78
N ASP A 87 -4.87 2.17 7.37
CA ASP A 87 -4.33 1.53 6.16
C ASP A 87 -4.49 0.01 6.22
N ALA A 88 -4.15 -0.61 7.36
CA ALA A 88 -4.30 -2.04 7.56
C ALA A 88 -5.76 -2.52 7.42
N LYS A 89 -6.70 -1.80 8.02
CA LYS A 89 -8.13 -2.11 7.90
C LYS A 89 -8.61 -2.00 6.46
N TYR A 90 -8.17 -0.95 5.77
CA TYR A 90 -8.51 -0.73 4.37
C TYR A 90 -7.94 -1.84 3.48
N ILE A 91 -6.66 -2.12 3.59
CA ILE A 91 -5.99 -3.16 2.80
C ILE A 91 -6.63 -4.53 3.05
N ARG A 92 -6.84 -4.92 4.32
CA ARG A 92 -7.53 -6.19 4.66
C ARG A 92 -8.91 -6.32 4.04
N HIS A 93 -9.63 -5.21 3.91
CA HIS A 93 -10.96 -5.20 3.31
C HIS A 93 -10.92 -5.51 1.82
N PHE A 94 -9.87 -5.07 1.12
CA PHE A 94 -9.74 -5.23 -0.32
C PHE A 94 -8.79 -6.36 -0.77
N LEU A 95 -8.08 -7.00 0.17
CA LEU A 95 -7.27 -8.16 -0.19
C LEU A 95 -8.12 -9.21 -0.93
N PRO A 96 -7.61 -9.80 -2.01
CA PRO A 96 -8.29 -10.88 -2.73
C PRO A 96 -8.69 -12.01 -1.79
N GLN A 97 -9.82 -12.64 -2.06
CA GLN A 97 -10.37 -13.70 -1.22
C GLN A 97 -9.34 -14.83 -1.00
N GLY A 98 -9.11 -15.18 0.25
CA GLY A 98 -8.14 -16.20 0.66
C GLY A 98 -6.73 -15.65 0.92
N SER A 99 -6.45 -14.40 0.60
CA SER A 99 -5.18 -13.74 0.93
C SER A 99 -5.20 -13.20 2.36
N SER A 100 -4.09 -13.32 3.07
CA SER A 100 -3.88 -12.78 4.42
C SER A 100 -2.66 -11.87 4.51
N ALA A 101 -1.95 -11.67 3.40
CA ALA A 101 -0.75 -10.87 3.29
C ALA A 101 -0.72 -10.15 1.94
N VAL A 102 0.04 -9.06 1.88
CA VAL A 102 0.39 -8.41 0.61
C VAL A 102 1.56 -9.16 -0.02
N ASP A 103 1.53 -9.40 -1.33
CA ASP A 103 2.59 -10.16 -2.01
C ASP A 103 3.90 -9.37 -2.07
N TRP A 104 3.81 -8.09 -2.40
CA TRP A 104 4.95 -7.21 -2.58
C TRP A 104 4.78 -5.89 -1.86
N CYS A 105 5.86 -5.42 -1.22
CA CYS A 105 5.97 -4.06 -0.72
C CYS A 105 7.15 -3.38 -1.40
N ALA A 106 6.93 -2.19 -1.93
CA ALA A 106 7.94 -1.41 -2.64
C ALA A 106 7.99 0.02 -2.08
N PRO A 107 8.75 0.29 -1.01
CA PRO A 107 8.99 1.66 -0.58
C PRO A 107 9.74 2.41 -1.70
N SER A 108 9.17 3.55 -2.13
CA SER A 108 9.78 4.36 -3.19
C SER A 108 11.11 4.96 -2.74
N HIS A 109 11.18 5.39 -1.48
CA HIS A 109 12.39 5.86 -0.80
C HIS A 109 12.15 5.92 0.73
N PHE A 110 13.16 6.29 1.51
CA PHE A 110 13.13 6.16 2.98
C PHE A 110 12.81 7.46 3.72
N HIS A 111 12.10 8.39 3.11
CA HIS A 111 11.58 9.54 3.83
C HIS A 111 10.39 9.16 4.72
N ILE A 112 10.15 9.97 5.74
CA ILE A 112 9.13 9.71 6.76
C ILE A 112 7.70 9.69 6.20
N ASP A 113 7.45 10.38 5.13
CA ASP A 113 6.18 10.42 4.42
C ASP A 113 5.95 9.19 3.51
N HIS A 114 6.94 8.29 3.40
CA HIS A 114 6.86 7.05 2.64
C HIS A 114 6.99 5.79 3.48
N ILE A 115 7.79 5.84 4.56
CA ILE A 115 8.03 4.66 5.42
C ILE A 115 7.64 4.88 6.89
N GLY A 116 7.27 6.10 7.26
CA GLY A 116 6.98 6.49 8.64
C GLY A 116 8.18 7.10 9.36
N SER A 117 7.89 7.94 10.36
CA SER A 117 8.90 8.62 11.15
C SER A 117 9.40 7.75 12.31
N ILE A 118 10.63 8.00 12.76
CA ILE A 118 11.12 7.45 14.01
C ILE A 118 10.44 8.24 15.15
N ASP A 119 9.49 7.59 15.82
CA ASP A 119 8.83 8.14 16.99
C ASP A 119 9.33 7.41 18.25
N ALA A 120 10.03 8.15 19.11
CA ALA A 120 10.57 7.57 20.36
C ALA A 120 9.46 7.14 21.34
N ALA A 121 8.26 7.71 21.21
CA ALA A 121 7.10 7.36 22.02
C ALA A 121 6.30 6.19 21.42
N ALA A 122 6.58 5.77 20.18
CA ALA A 122 5.90 4.64 19.58
C ALA A 122 6.18 3.34 20.33
N GLU A 123 5.20 2.47 20.36
CA GLU A 123 5.33 1.13 20.91
C GLU A 123 6.45 0.35 20.19
N THR A 124 7.03 -0.60 20.90
CA THR A 124 8.06 -1.47 20.32
C THR A 124 7.42 -2.82 19.97
N SER A 125 7.61 -3.27 18.75
CA SER A 125 7.24 -4.61 18.30
C SER A 125 7.93 -5.67 19.18
N PRO A 126 7.33 -6.86 19.36
CA PRO A 126 8.01 -8.01 19.96
C PRO A 126 9.35 -8.36 19.28
N ASN A 127 9.51 -7.97 18.02
CA ASN A 127 10.75 -8.16 17.25
C ASN A 127 11.78 -7.04 17.44
N GLY A 128 11.52 -6.04 18.30
CA GLY A 128 12.48 -5.04 18.72
C GLY A 128 12.56 -3.76 17.88
N TYR A 129 11.68 -3.55 16.92
CA TYR A 129 11.58 -2.31 16.14
C TYR A 129 10.40 -1.44 16.57
N ARG A 130 10.43 -0.16 16.22
CA ARG A 130 9.36 0.79 16.54
C ARG A 130 8.17 0.62 15.59
N LEU A 131 6.96 0.68 16.16
CA LEU A 131 5.70 0.54 15.42
C LEU A 131 5.28 1.89 14.84
N THR A 132 5.87 2.26 13.71
CA THR A 132 5.52 3.46 12.94
C THR A 132 5.46 3.13 11.45
N GLY A 133 4.55 3.77 10.71
CA GLY A 133 4.46 3.67 9.27
C GLY A 133 4.51 2.24 8.74
N LEU A 134 5.39 2.00 7.79
CA LEU A 134 5.52 0.70 7.11
C LEU A 134 5.80 -0.47 8.05
N MET A 135 6.60 -0.25 9.10
CA MET A 135 6.96 -1.31 10.06
C MET A 135 5.76 -1.69 10.94
N ALA A 136 4.94 -0.70 11.34
CA ALA A 136 3.72 -0.94 12.09
C ALA A 136 2.64 -1.60 11.21
N LEU A 137 2.56 -1.19 9.95
CA LEU A 137 1.65 -1.79 8.99
C LEU A 137 1.99 -3.27 8.74
N TYR A 138 3.29 -3.62 8.70
CA TYR A 138 3.74 -5.02 8.55
C TYR A 138 3.23 -5.93 9.67
N ASP A 139 3.23 -5.46 10.92
CA ASP A 139 2.70 -6.25 12.05
C ASP A 139 1.19 -6.48 11.94
N GLU A 140 0.48 -5.59 11.27
CA GLU A 140 -0.95 -5.72 11.00
C GLU A 140 -1.24 -6.55 9.74
N VAL A 141 -0.58 -6.24 8.63
CA VAL A 141 -0.73 -6.90 7.33
C VAL A 141 0.66 -7.27 6.81
N PRO A 142 1.10 -8.53 6.96
CA PRO A 142 2.43 -8.95 6.53
C PRO A 142 2.66 -8.75 5.04
N PHE A 143 3.91 -8.53 4.64
CA PHE A 143 4.37 -8.51 3.25
C PHE A 143 5.19 -9.76 2.98
N SER A 144 4.91 -10.46 1.89
CA SER A 144 5.65 -11.66 1.52
C SER A 144 7.05 -11.35 0.99
N ARG A 145 7.19 -10.21 0.29
CA ARG A 145 8.43 -9.76 -0.33
C ARG A 145 8.55 -8.25 -0.28
N VAL A 146 9.78 -7.77 -0.20
CA VAL A 146 10.10 -6.34 -0.26
C VAL A 146 10.99 -6.07 -1.47
N LEU A 147 10.61 -5.09 -2.28
CA LEU A 147 11.46 -4.53 -3.33
C LEU A 147 12.23 -3.36 -2.72
N ASP A 148 13.50 -3.59 -2.47
CA ASP A 148 14.39 -2.59 -1.88
C ASP A 148 15.15 -1.84 -2.98
N ARG A 149 15.36 -0.54 -2.78
CA ARG A 149 15.98 0.33 -3.78
C ARG A 149 17.49 0.13 -3.91
N GLY A 150 18.18 -0.48 -2.95
CA GLY A 150 19.64 -0.48 -3.00
C GLY A 150 20.38 -1.29 -1.96
N TYR A 151 19.74 -2.23 -1.29
CA TYR A 151 20.44 -3.09 -0.34
C TYR A 151 21.66 -3.77 -1.00
N PRO A 152 22.83 -3.82 -0.34
CA PRO A 152 23.15 -3.28 0.99
C PRO A 152 23.70 -1.84 1.00
N ASN A 153 23.82 -1.19 -0.15
CA ASN A 153 24.41 0.14 -0.29
C ASN A 153 23.33 1.18 -0.61
N TYR A 154 22.85 1.86 0.41
CA TYR A 154 21.79 2.86 0.23
C TYR A 154 22.31 4.20 -0.27
N GLY A 155 23.62 4.40 -0.31
CA GLY A 155 24.25 5.67 -0.64
C GLY A 155 24.17 6.67 0.52
N ASP A 156 24.81 7.81 0.32
CA ASP A 156 24.62 8.98 1.19
C ASP A 156 23.45 9.77 0.61
N ASP A 157 22.28 9.69 1.23
CA ASP A 157 21.11 10.53 0.89
C ASP A 157 21.13 11.82 1.69
#